data_44fcf96bc266263579ad2021225ae297
#
_entry.id   44fcf96bc266263579ad2021225ae297
#
_cell.length_a   1.000
_cell.length_b   1.000
_cell.length_c   1.000
_cell.angle_alpha   90.00
_cell.angle_beta   90.00
_cell.angle_gamma   90.00
#
_symmetry.space_group_name_H-M   'P 1'
#
loop_
_entity.id
_entity.type
_entity.pdbx_description
1 polymer ?
#
loop_
_entity_poly.entity_id
_entity_poly.type
_entity_poly.pdbx_seq_one_letter_code
_entity_poly.pdbx_strand_id
1 'polypeptide(L)'
;MAKQMFNRTKPHVNIGTIGHIDHGKTTLTAAITKVLHMADAGAAEYTAYDQIDKAPEERARGITINTAHVEYQTDDRTGLNGEQIQGRHYAHVDCPGHADYIKNIITGAAQMDGAILVIAASDGPMAQTREHLLLEIGRAHV
;
A
#
# COMPACT_ATOMS: atom_id res chain seq x y z
N MET A 1 -28.86 -3.64 -6.23
CA MET A 1 -28.01 -4.22 -5.16
C MET A 1 -27.64 -3.14 -4.17
N ALA A 2 -28.06 -3.25 -2.93
CA ALA A 2 -27.70 -2.25 -1.92
C ALA A 2 -26.20 -2.33 -1.65
N LYS A 3 -25.50 -1.19 -1.75
CA LYS A 3 -24.13 -1.06 -1.25
C LYS A 3 -24.13 -1.44 0.23
N GLN A 4 -23.46 -2.53 0.59
CA GLN A 4 -23.20 -2.81 2.00
C GLN A 4 -22.42 -1.61 2.56
N MET A 5 -23.03 -0.89 3.48
CA MET A 5 -22.33 0.13 4.26
C MET A 5 -21.31 -0.59 5.12
N PHE A 6 -20.03 -0.41 4.80
CA PHE A 6 -18.93 -0.91 5.62
C PHE A 6 -18.99 -0.21 6.99
N ASN A 7 -19.29 -0.97 8.02
CA ASN A 7 -19.40 -0.41 9.38
C ASN A 7 -18.00 -0.28 9.97
N ARG A 8 -17.41 0.92 9.86
CA ARG A 8 -16.06 1.21 10.38
C ARG A 8 -16.09 1.25 11.92
N THR A 9 -15.81 0.13 12.55
CA THR A 9 -15.72 0.02 14.01
C THR A 9 -14.33 0.34 14.55
N LYS A 10 -13.29 0.36 13.68
CA LYS A 10 -11.89 0.62 14.04
C LYS A 10 -11.42 1.95 13.46
N PRO A 11 -10.43 2.62 14.09
CA PRO A 11 -9.80 3.81 13.52
C PRO A 11 -9.27 3.54 12.11
N HIS A 12 -9.47 4.50 11.20
CA HIS A 12 -9.08 4.39 9.80
C HIS A 12 -7.79 5.14 9.52
N VAL A 13 -6.90 4.51 8.75
CA VAL A 13 -5.62 5.09 8.30
C VAL A 13 -5.41 4.79 6.83
N ASN A 14 -5.06 5.80 6.05
CA ASN A 14 -4.64 5.65 4.66
C ASN A 14 -3.12 5.49 4.62
N ILE A 15 -2.66 4.37 4.09
CA ILE A 15 -1.22 4.12 3.91
C ILE A 15 -0.94 3.73 2.47
N GLY A 16 0.31 3.74 2.08
CA GLY A 16 0.69 3.29 0.76
C GLY A 16 2.11 2.77 0.68
N THR A 17 2.39 2.04 -0.37
CA THR A 17 3.73 1.61 -0.74
C THR A 17 4.33 2.58 -1.74
N ILE A 18 5.54 3.05 -1.46
CA ILE A 18 6.34 3.92 -2.31
C ILE A 18 7.73 3.33 -2.53
N GLY A 19 8.40 3.73 -3.59
CA GLY A 19 9.75 3.28 -3.91
C GLY A 19 9.95 3.07 -5.41
N HIS A 20 11.14 2.64 -5.77
CA HIS A 20 11.55 2.44 -7.17
C HIS A 20 10.79 1.29 -7.82
N ILE A 21 10.74 1.30 -9.17
CA ILE A 21 10.20 0.19 -9.97
C ILE A 21 10.92 -1.13 -9.63
N ASP A 22 10.22 -2.23 -9.69
CA ASP A 22 10.72 -3.61 -9.44
C ASP A 22 11.32 -3.85 -8.04
N HIS A 23 11.11 -2.97 -7.08
CA HIS A 23 11.55 -3.17 -5.69
C HIS A 23 10.57 -3.97 -4.83
N GLY A 24 9.46 -4.47 -5.40
CA GLY A 24 8.53 -5.39 -4.73
C GLY A 24 7.37 -4.74 -3.99
N LYS A 25 6.97 -3.51 -4.33
CA LYS A 25 5.81 -2.81 -3.72
C LYS A 25 4.52 -3.59 -3.84
N THR A 26 4.13 -3.93 -5.06
CA THR A 26 2.90 -4.69 -5.34
C THR A 26 2.96 -6.10 -4.75
N THR A 27 4.12 -6.73 -4.77
CA THR A 27 4.36 -8.03 -4.12
C THR A 27 4.14 -7.95 -2.60
N LEU A 28 4.64 -6.90 -1.95
CA LEU A 28 4.42 -6.67 -0.53
C LEU A 28 2.93 -6.45 -0.22
N THR A 29 2.23 -5.65 -1.02
CA THR A 29 0.80 -5.40 -0.88
C THR A 29 -0.01 -6.70 -0.98
N ALA A 30 0.28 -7.53 -1.98
CA ALA A 30 -0.34 -8.85 -2.13
C ALA A 30 -0.02 -9.78 -0.95
N ALA A 31 1.20 -9.75 -0.44
CA ALA A 31 1.61 -10.55 0.71
C ALA A 31 0.88 -10.14 2.00
N ILE A 32 0.69 -8.84 2.23
CA ILE A 32 -0.06 -8.33 3.39
C ILE A 32 -1.50 -8.85 3.36
N THR A 33 -2.21 -8.70 2.23
CA THR A 33 -3.59 -9.18 2.11
C THR A 33 -3.68 -10.68 2.31
N LYS A 34 -2.72 -11.45 1.79
CA LYS A 34 -2.68 -12.90 1.94
C LYS A 34 -2.48 -13.35 3.40
N VAL A 35 -1.53 -12.76 4.08
CA VAL A 35 -1.21 -13.11 5.48
C VAL A 35 -2.39 -12.79 6.40
N LEU A 36 -3.00 -11.62 6.24
CA LEU A 36 -4.15 -11.21 7.04
C LEU A 36 -5.38 -12.07 6.76
N HIS A 37 -5.64 -12.41 5.50
CA HIS A 37 -6.72 -13.33 5.13
C HIS A 37 -6.53 -14.75 5.70
N MET A 38 -5.30 -15.24 5.76
CA MET A 38 -4.98 -16.53 6.36
C MET A 38 -5.14 -16.53 7.89
N ALA A 39 -4.86 -15.41 8.54
CA ALA A 39 -5.02 -15.25 9.98
C ALA A 39 -6.49 -15.09 10.37
N ASP A 40 -7.24 -14.29 9.64
CA ASP A 40 -8.68 -14.08 9.75
C ASP A 40 -9.26 -13.68 8.40
N ALA A 41 -10.12 -14.53 7.83
CA ALA A 41 -10.75 -14.27 6.53
C ALA A 41 -11.61 -12.98 6.51
N GLY A 42 -12.04 -12.48 7.67
CA GLY A 42 -12.74 -11.20 7.81
C GLY A 42 -11.81 -9.98 7.87
N ALA A 43 -10.51 -10.17 8.11
CA ALA A 43 -9.55 -9.08 8.26
C ALA A 43 -9.12 -8.46 6.92
N ALA A 44 -9.09 -9.25 5.86
CA ALA A 44 -8.76 -8.80 4.51
C ALA A 44 -9.39 -9.71 3.46
N GLU A 45 -9.77 -9.15 2.32
CA GLU A 45 -9.98 -9.92 1.11
C GLU A 45 -8.63 -10.18 0.45
N TYR A 46 -8.30 -11.45 0.20
CA TYR A 46 -7.05 -11.78 -0.49
C TYR A 46 -7.07 -11.22 -1.91
N THR A 47 -6.12 -10.36 -2.20
CA THR A 47 -5.93 -9.78 -3.52
C THR A 47 -4.60 -10.26 -4.08
N ALA A 48 -4.65 -11.11 -5.10
CA ALA A 48 -3.46 -11.61 -5.77
C ALA A 48 -2.75 -10.51 -6.55
N TYR A 49 -1.47 -10.70 -6.84
CA TYR A 49 -0.64 -9.74 -7.58
C TYR A 49 -1.29 -9.28 -8.90
N ASP A 50 -1.80 -10.23 -9.69
CA ASP A 50 -2.48 -10.00 -10.97
C ASP A 50 -3.86 -9.34 -10.85
N GLN A 51 -4.41 -9.29 -9.65
CA GLN A 51 -5.64 -8.57 -9.33
C GLN A 51 -5.39 -7.14 -8.87
N ILE A 52 -4.21 -6.86 -8.36
CA ILE A 52 -3.74 -5.50 -8.02
C ILE A 52 -3.40 -4.78 -9.33
N ASP A 53 -2.56 -5.37 -10.15
CA ASP A 53 -2.19 -4.86 -11.48
C ASP A 53 -3.19 -5.37 -12.54
N LYS A 54 -4.31 -4.67 -12.68
CA LYS A 54 -5.46 -5.12 -13.48
C LYS A 54 -5.36 -4.79 -14.96
N ALA A 55 -4.68 -3.71 -15.33
CA ALA A 55 -4.61 -3.26 -16.71
C ALA A 55 -3.81 -4.23 -17.58
N PRO A 56 -4.23 -4.49 -18.83
CA PRO A 56 -3.48 -5.36 -19.74
C PRO A 56 -2.03 -4.91 -19.94
N GLU A 57 -1.78 -3.59 -19.95
CA GLU A 57 -0.43 -3.03 -20.06
C GLU A 57 0.41 -3.28 -18.81
N GLU A 58 -0.18 -3.23 -17.62
CA GLU A 58 0.49 -3.55 -16.36
C GLU A 58 0.95 -5.00 -16.35
N ARG A 59 0.07 -5.92 -16.75
CA ARG A 59 0.39 -7.36 -16.84
C ARG A 59 1.45 -7.65 -17.89
N ALA A 60 1.38 -6.99 -19.05
CA ALA A 60 2.32 -7.22 -20.14
C ALA A 60 3.73 -6.73 -19.82
N ARG A 61 3.85 -5.64 -19.05
CA ARG A 61 5.13 -5.04 -18.67
C ARG A 61 5.64 -5.50 -17.30
N GLY A 62 4.78 -6.12 -16.48
CA GLY A 62 5.09 -6.49 -15.09
C GLY A 62 5.34 -5.28 -14.18
N ILE A 63 4.71 -4.14 -14.48
CA ILE A 63 4.84 -2.88 -13.72
C ILE A 63 3.48 -2.31 -13.39
N THR A 64 3.38 -1.64 -12.23
CA THR A 64 2.19 -0.90 -11.83
C THR A 64 2.16 0.45 -12.53
N ILE A 65 1.09 0.74 -13.24
CA ILE A 65 0.87 2.00 -13.98
C ILE A 65 -0.09 2.91 -13.21
N ASN A 66 -1.22 2.33 -12.77
CA ASN A 66 -2.24 3.05 -12.02
C ASN A 66 -2.13 2.75 -10.53
N THR A 67 -2.60 3.69 -9.70
CA THR A 67 -2.74 3.42 -8.27
C THR A 67 -3.79 2.35 -8.05
N ALA A 68 -3.45 1.31 -7.31
CA ALA A 68 -4.39 0.29 -6.86
C ALA A 68 -4.75 0.51 -5.39
N HIS A 69 -5.96 0.12 -5.00
CA HIS A 69 -6.44 0.23 -3.63
C HIS A 69 -6.83 -1.13 -3.10
N VAL A 70 -6.32 -1.48 -1.93
CA VAL A 70 -6.75 -2.64 -1.16
C VAL A 70 -7.10 -2.21 0.26
N GLU A 71 -8.03 -2.91 0.89
CA GLU A 71 -8.45 -2.64 2.27
C GLU A 71 -8.19 -3.85 3.14
N TYR A 72 -7.74 -3.62 4.36
CA TYR A 72 -7.57 -4.65 5.37
C TYR A 72 -7.62 -4.05 6.77
N GLN A 73 -7.75 -4.91 7.77
CA GLN A 73 -7.79 -4.50 9.17
C GLN A 73 -6.90 -5.40 10.02
N THR A 74 -6.45 -4.85 11.14
CA THR A 74 -5.71 -5.58 12.15
C THR A 74 -6.53 -5.67 13.43
N ASP A 75 -6.25 -6.65 14.28
CA ASP A 75 -6.85 -6.78 15.58
C ASP A 75 -6.03 -6.09 16.67
N ASP A 76 -6.67 -5.92 17.84
CA ASP A 76 -5.99 -5.45 19.03
C ASP A 76 -4.88 -6.43 19.40
N ARG A 77 -3.71 -5.91 19.73
CA ARG A 77 -2.55 -6.73 20.07
C ARG A 77 -1.72 -6.10 21.17
N THR A 78 -0.94 -6.91 21.84
CA THR A 78 0.07 -6.44 22.80
C THR A 78 1.39 -6.24 22.06
N GLY A 79 1.96 -5.04 22.16
CA GLY A 79 3.27 -4.73 21.60
C GLY A 79 4.41 -5.39 22.38
N LEU A 80 5.63 -5.26 21.85
CA LEU A 80 6.82 -5.90 22.41
C LEU A 80 7.16 -5.43 23.83
N ASN A 81 6.76 -4.21 24.18
CA ASN A 81 6.99 -3.62 25.52
C ASN A 81 5.76 -3.75 26.44
N GLY A 82 4.77 -4.58 26.06
CA GLY A 82 3.55 -4.78 26.83
C GLY A 82 2.45 -3.73 26.64
N GLU A 83 2.67 -2.75 25.76
CA GLU A 83 1.66 -1.76 25.42
C GLU A 83 0.49 -2.37 24.64
N GLN A 84 -0.73 -1.92 24.91
CA GLN A 84 -1.92 -2.32 24.16
C GLN A 84 -2.02 -1.48 22.89
N ILE A 85 -1.95 -2.15 21.74
CA ILE A 85 -2.06 -1.53 20.42
C ILE A 85 -3.43 -1.85 19.86
N GLN A 86 -4.24 -0.80 19.69
CA GLN A 86 -5.58 -0.94 19.10
C GLN A 86 -5.49 -1.35 17.64
N GLY A 87 -6.34 -2.29 17.23
CA GLY A 87 -6.51 -2.67 15.83
C GLY A 87 -7.02 -1.49 14.99
N ARG A 88 -6.64 -1.47 13.72
CA ARG A 88 -6.96 -0.39 12.77
C ARG A 88 -7.46 -0.95 11.46
N HIS A 89 -8.27 -0.16 10.78
CA HIS A 89 -8.64 -0.37 9.39
C HIS A 89 -7.72 0.44 8.48
N TYR A 90 -7.13 -0.20 7.48
CA TYR A 90 -6.22 0.42 6.55
C TYR A 90 -6.80 0.43 5.15
N ALA A 91 -6.79 1.60 4.50
CA ALA A 91 -6.87 1.72 3.06
C ALA A 91 -5.45 1.85 2.51
N HIS A 92 -5.01 0.87 1.75
CA HIS A 92 -3.65 0.77 1.24
C HIS A 92 -3.64 1.14 -0.24
N VAL A 93 -2.82 2.12 -0.59
CA VAL A 93 -2.60 2.59 -1.95
C VAL A 93 -1.28 2.03 -2.46
N ASP A 94 -1.34 1.22 -3.52
CA ASP A 94 -0.13 0.76 -4.21
C ASP A 94 0.21 1.73 -5.34
N CYS A 95 1.35 2.42 -5.22
CA CYS A 95 1.77 3.46 -6.16
C CYS A 95 2.69 2.90 -7.24
N PRO A 96 2.57 3.42 -8.50
CA PRO A 96 3.55 3.11 -9.54
C PRO A 96 4.94 3.54 -9.12
N GLY A 97 5.97 2.77 -9.53
CA GLY A 97 7.38 3.07 -9.25
C GLY A 97 8.12 3.73 -10.41
N HIS A 98 7.52 3.81 -11.59
CA HIS A 98 8.18 4.30 -12.80
C HIS A 98 8.01 5.82 -12.97
N ALA A 99 9.08 6.51 -13.38
CA ALA A 99 9.09 7.97 -13.56
C ALA A 99 8.07 8.49 -14.57
N ASP A 100 7.71 7.69 -15.59
CA ASP A 100 6.72 8.07 -16.61
C ASP A 100 5.30 8.26 -16.06
N TYR A 101 5.03 7.75 -14.86
CA TYR A 101 3.72 7.81 -14.21
C TYR A 101 3.66 8.77 -13.02
N ILE A 102 4.45 9.85 -13.08
CA ILE A 102 4.61 10.82 -11.98
C ILE A 102 3.28 11.41 -11.49
N LYS A 103 2.32 11.63 -12.40
CA LYS A 103 0.99 12.13 -12.01
C LYS A 103 0.24 11.15 -11.10
N ASN A 104 0.32 9.86 -11.40
CA ASN A 104 -0.31 8.80 -10.62
C ASN A 104 0.38 8.64 -9.26
N ILE A 105 1.70 8.82 -9.22
CA ILE A 105 2.49 8.82 -7.98
C ILE A 105 2.07 10.00 -7.08
N ILE A 106 1.98 11.20 -7.62
CA ILE A 106 1.57 12.40 -6.87
C ILE A 106 0.14 12.25 -6.35
N THR A 107 -0.78 11.75 -7.18
CA THR A 107 -2.18 11.52 -6.78
C THR A 107 -2.27 10.47 -5.66
N GLY A 108 -1.51 9.39 -5.76
CA GLY A 108 -1.44 8.35 -4.74
C GLY A 108 -0.87 8.89 -3.43
N ALA A 109 0.28 9.55 -3.47
CA ALA A 109 0.91 10.17 -2.32
C ALA A 109 -0.02 11.17 -1.61
N ALA A 110 -0.82 11.93 -2.35
CA ALA A 110 -1.78 12.88 -1.79
C ALA A 110 -2.88 12.25 -0.93
N GLN A 111 -3.11 10.94 -1.05
CA GLN A 111 -4.16 10.21 -0.33
C GLN A 111 -3.67 9.51 0.94
N MET A 112 -2.36 9.50 1.20
CA MET A 112 -1.76 8.75 2.30
C MET A 112 -1.61 9.59 3.57
N ASP A 113 -1.84 8.97 4.73
CA ASP A 113 -1.47 9.48 6.05
C ASP A 113 -0.05 9.04 6.44
N GLY A 114 0.42 7.95 5.84
CA GLY A 114 1.75 7.40 6.01
C GLY A 114 2.16 6.52 4.84
N ALA A 115 3.45 6.29 4.67
CA ALA A 115 3.99 5.51 3.58
C ALA A 115 4.95 4.40 4.06
N ILE A 116 4.91 3.27 3.36
CA ILE A 116 5.87 2.17 3.49
C ILE A 116 6.88 2.32 2.36
N LEU A 117 8.11 2.69 2.70
CA LEU A 117 9.20 2.78 1.74
C LEU A 117 9.79 1.39 1.49
N VAL A 118 9.71 0.93 0.24
CA VAL A 118 10.21 -0.38 -0.18
C VAL A 118 11.48 -0.21 -1.01
N ILE A 119 12.57 -0.83 -0.55
CA ILE A 119 13.88 -0.79 -1.22
C ILE A 119 14.39 -2.22 -1.36
N ALA A 120 14.73 -2.63 -2.58
CA ALA A 120 15.37 -3.91 -2.81
C ALA A 120 16.80 -3.89 -2.26
N ALA A 121 17.16 -4.89 -1.46
CA ALA A 121 18.47 -4.96 -0.82
C ALA A 121 19.63 -5.11 -1.83
N SER A 122 19.36 -5.71 -3.00
CA SER A 122 20.33 -5.85 -4.08
C SER A 122 20.71 -4.53 -4.72
N ASP A 123 19.76 -3.59 -4.81
CA ASP A 123 19.90 -2.37 -5.63
C ASP A 123 20.14 -1.12 -4.77
N GLY A 124 19.65 -1.14 -3.53
CA GLY A 124 19.66 0.02 -2.63
C GLY A 124 18.72 1.15 -3.10
N PRO A 125 18.85 2.35 -2.52
CA PRO A 125 18.03 3.50 -2.91
C PRO A 125 18.35 3.94 -4.35
N MET A 126 17.30 4.01 -5.17
CA MET A 126 17.39 4.43 -6.58
C MET A 126 16.77 5.83 -6.79
N ALA A 127 16.74 6.32 -8.02
CA ALA A 127 16.28 7.67 -8.33
C ALA A 127 14.83 7.92 -7.84
N GLN A 128 13.88 7.05 -8.17
CA GLN A 128 12.49 7.18 -7.75
C GLN A 128 12.29 7.01 -6.24
N THR A 129 13.16 6.27 -5.57
CA THR A 129 13.15 6.18 -4.09
C THR A 129 13.30 7.55 -3.46
N ARG A 130 14.23 8.36 -3.95
CA ARG A 130 14.47 9.74 -3.47
C ARG A 130 13.32 10.66 -3.82
N GLU A 131 12.79 10.58 -5.03
CA GLU A 131 11.65 11.40 -5.49
C GLU A 131 10.40 11.13 -4.65
N HIS A 132 10.07 9.87 -4.42
CA HIS A 132 8.92 9.48 -3.59
C HIS A 132 9.08 9.94 -2.13
N LEU A 133 10.28 9.81 -1.58
CA LEU A 133 10.57 10.27 -0.22
C LEU A 133 10.40 11.78 -0.09
N LEU A 134 10.86 12.54 -1.07
CA LEU A 134 10.71 14.01 -1.08
C LEU A 134 9.23 14.44 -1.18
N LEU A 135 8.42 13.73 -1.95
CA LEU A 135 6.97 13.97 -2.04
C LEU A 135 6.29 13.77 -0.69
N GLU A 136 6.63 12.70 0.03
CA GLU A 136 6.04 12.41 1.35
C GLU A 136 6.52 13.40 2.42
N ILE A 137 7.81 13.76 2.44
CA ILE A 137 8.35 14.79 3.35
C ILE A 137 7.70 16.14 3.08
N GLY A 138 7.50 16.52 1.81
CA GLY A 138 6.84 17.76 1.43
C GLY A 138 5.42 17.87 1.97
N ARG A 139 4.70 16.77 2.11
CA ARG A 139 3.36 16.74 2.73
C ARG A 139 3.41 16.91 4.25
N ALA A 140 4.41 16.35 4.90
CA ALA A 140 4.51 16.41 6.35
C ALA A 140 4.80 17.82 6.90
N HIS A 141 5.19 18.74 6.03
CA HIS A 141 5.54 20.12 6.38
C HIS A 141 4.51 21.18 5.95
N VAL A 142 3.36 20.75 5.47
CA VAL A 142 2.26 21.66 5.06
C VAL A 142 1.19 21.77 6.13
#